data_22eb9c38749ffa699acaae0034a4f184
#
_entry.id   22eb9c38749ffa699acaae0034a4f184
#
_cell.length_a   1.000
_cell.length_b   1.000
_cell.length_c   1.000
_cell.angle_alpha   90.00
_cell.angle_beta   90.00
_cell.angle_gamma   90.00
#
_symmetry.space_group_name_H-M   'P 1'
#
loop_
_entity.id
_entity.type
_entity.pdbx_description
1 polymer ?
#
loop_
_entity_poly.entity_id
_entity_poly.type
_entity_poly.pdbx_seq_one_letter_code
_entity_poly.pdbx_strand_id
1 'polypeptide(L)'
;MKRIAVICAYPKHNPGMYSVDLGLGSIVNTLEKVKVTRFNIQDNYSIKSDLYKLKYNLLYDAAQLENFDKIIIWGDFLLWLLYGKHEILSKQRKNLTYDQIFEKWSNLIFLKNRPDLQKKVIIYGTTLYGINSEQLSNNDYLSMLSELCDNAQSISFRDVFSANFISQISQNKNVSYRVDCAFHFNTDKILKNIQDSPYLCYSFGRSGCDAKLEEFAKEVANSMNLNAVNLNWLDKSGLPGLINKISVIKGSSGLITDIYHCGITGMRESVPVIGIGMGASTISSTLSDKKKEVFFTQSFANQNYIYAESILNPENKTNLIADTCLKLSNSHAHEIINSFIKKKTESDKDSLIFEILN
;
A
#
# COMPACT_ATOMS: atom_id res chain seq x y z
N MET A 1 -5.57 8.92 28.87
CA MET A 1 -5.63 8.00 27.72
C MET A 1 -5.60 8.84 26.46
N LYS A 2 -4.53 8.72 25.63
CA LYS A 2 -4.41 9.46 24.36
C LYS A 2 -5.49 9.01 23.36
N ARG A 3 -6.14 9.96 22.70
CA ARG A 3 -7.16 9.71 21.68
C ARG A 3 -6.57 10.01 20.30
N ILE A 4 -6.59 9.03 19.42
CA ILE A 4 -6.01 9.14 18.09
C ILE A 4 -7.10 8.97 17.04
N ALA A 5 -7.24 9.97 16.18
CA ALA A 5 -8.01 9.84 14.95
C ALA A 5 -7.11 9.30 13.84
N VAL A 6 -7.61 8.37 13.05
CA VAL A 6 -6.90 7.86 11.88
C VAL A 6 -7.78 7.99 10.66
N ILE A 7 -7.33 8.75 9.69
CA ILE A 7 -8.01 8.93 8.41
C ILE A 7 -7.45 7.88 7.46
N CYS A 8 -8.31 6.94 7.06
CA CYS A 8 -7.99 5.82 6.18
C CYS A 8 -8.66 6.01 4.82
N ALA A 9 -8.06 5.46 3.78
CA ALA A 9 -8.75 5.26 2.52
C ALA A 9 -9.88 4.23 2.67
N TYR A 10 -10.91 4.33 1.82
CA TYR A 10 -12.02 3.38 1.87
C TYR A 10 -11.61 2.02 1.25
N PRO A 11 -11.63 0.93 2.02
CA PRO A 11 -11.04 -0.33 1.57
C PRO A 11 -11.83 -1.08 0.49
N LYS A 12 -13.14 -0.87 0.35
CA LYS A 12 -14.07 -1.40 -0.66
C LYS A 12 -13.65 -2.74 -1.31
N HIS A 13 -13.63 -3.81 -0.52
CA HIS A 13 -13.27 -5.16 -0.98
C HIS A 13 -11.85 -5.32 -1.55
N ASN A 14 -10.94 -4.41 -1.25
CA ASN A 14 -9.55 -4.47 -1.68
C ASN A 14 -8.68 -5.14 -0.60
N PRO A 15 -8.15 -6.35 -0.84
CA PRO A 15 -7.31 -7.06 0.14
C PRO A 15 -6.08 -6.25 0.58
N GLY A 16 -5.47 -5.51 -0.35
CA GLY A 16 -4.32 -4.66 -0.05
C GLY A 16 -4.65 -3.57 0.97
N MET A 17 -5.82 -2.94 0.84
CA MET A 17 -6.26 -1.90 1.75
C MET A 17 -6.56 -2.45 3.15
N TYR A 18 -7.12 -3.66 3.26
CA TYR A 18 -7.26 -4.30 4.56
C TYR A 18 -5.91 -4.56 5.24
N SER A 19 -4.88 -4.97 4.48
CA SER A 19 -3.52 -5.14 5.01
C SER A 19 -2.95 -3.82 5.53
N VAL A 20 -3.15 -2.72 4.81
CA VAL A 20 -2.76 -1.36 5.22
C VAL A 20 -3.40 -1.00 6.57
N ASP A 21 -4.71 -1.16 6.70
CA ASP A 21 -5.45 -0.75 7.89
C ASP A 21 -5.25 -1.68 9.09
N LEU A 22 -4.98 -2.97 8.86
CA LEU A 22 -4.58 -3.92 9.90
C LEU A 22 -3.16 -3.65 10.39
N GLY A 23 -2.28 -3.11 9.54
CA GLY A 23 -0.94 -2.68 9.92
C GLY A 23 -0.95 -1.69 11.07
N LEU A 24 -1.82 -0.67 11.00
CA LEU A 24 -1.99 0.26 12.12
C LEU A 24 -2.47 -0.46 13.39
N GLY A 25 -3.43 -1.38 13.26
CA GLY A 25 -3.92 -2.18 14.39
C GLY A 25 -2.80 -2.92 15.10
N SER A 26 -1.88 -3.47 14.35
CA SER A 26 -0.72 -4.20 14.88
C SER A 26 0.24 -3.29 15.67
N ILE A 27 0.36 -2.02 15.29
CA ILE A 27 1.18 -1.04 16.00
C ILE A 27 0.47 -0.58 17.28
N VAL A 28 -0.77 -0.08 17.14
CA VAL A 28 -1.45 0.57 18.26
C VAL A 28 -1.89 -0.41 19.36
N ASN A 29 -2.10 -1.67 19.04
CA ASN A 29 -2.40 -2.70 20.05
C ASN A 29 -1.24 -2.99 21.01
N THR A 30 -0.02 -2.52 20.68
CA THR A 30 1.14 -2.59 21.58
C THR A 30 1.22 -1.41 22.55
N LEU A 31 0.36 -0.40 22.36
CA LEU A 31 0.39 0.85 23.14
C LEU A 31 -0.63 0.82 24.27
N GLU A 32 -0.16 0.92 25.49
CA GLU A 32 -1.01 1.13 26.65
C GLU A 32 -1.61 2.55 26.64
N LYS A 33 -2.84 2.68 27.13
CA LYS A 33 -3.52 3.97 27.30
C LYS A 33 -3.74 4.79 26.01
N VAL A 34 -3.81 4.13 24.86
CA VAL A 34 -4.15 4.73 23.57
C VAL A 34 -5.51 4.22 23.09
N LYS A 35 -6.37 5.14 22.65
CA LYS A 35 -7.66 4.82 22.00
C LYS A 35 -7.66 5.32 20.58
N VAL A 36 -7.86 4.41 19.62
CA VAL A 36 -7.88 4.72 18.18
C VAL A 36 -9.31 4.72 17.65
N THR A 37 -9.62 5.74 16.86
CA THR A 37 -10.85 5.82 16.07
C THR A 37 -10.48 5.97 14.60
N ARG A 38 -10.91 5.04 13.75
CA ARG A 38 -10.70 5.12 12.31
C ARG A 38 -11.84 5.86 11.64
N PHE A 39 -11.48 6.71 10.70
CA PHE A 39 -12.39 7.47 9.86
C PHE A 39 -12.11 7.20 8.38
N ASN A 40 -13.14 7.29 7.57
CA ASN A 40 -13.03 7.47 6.13
C ASN A 40 -14.02 8.55 5.67
N ILE A 41 -13.82 9.08 4.48
CA ILE A 41 -14.62 10.20 3.95
C ILE A 41 -15.83 9.75 3.12
N GLN A 42 -16.15 8.46 3.06
CA GLN A 42 -17.19 7.93 2.19
C GLN A 42 -18.39 7.40 2.95
N ASP A 43 -18.19 6.58 3.98
CA ASP A 43 -19.28 5.89 4.65
C ASP A 43 -18.88 5.34 6.02
N ASN A 44 -19.87 5.06 6.88
CA ASN A 44 -19.66 4.16 8.00
C ASN A 44 -19.49 2.74 7.47
N TYR A 45 -18.42 2.09 7.86
CA TYR A 45 -18.11 0.76 7.35
C TYR A 45 -17.56 -0.15 8.44
N SER A 46 -17.98 -1.41 8.42
CA SER A 46 -17.43 -2.42 9.32
C SER A 46 -17.27 -3.73 8.59
N ILE A 47 -16.12 -4.34 8.74
CA ILE A 47 -15.85 -5.68 8.24
C ILE A 47 -15.16 -6.49 9.34
N LYS A 48 -15.48 -7.78 9.40
CA LYS A 48 -14.89 -8.71 10.36
C LYS A 48 -14.54 -10.04 9.71
N SER A 49 -13.59 -10.70 10.31
CA SER A 49 -13.30 -12.12 10.16
C SER A 49 -13.22 -12.74 11.56
N ASP A 50 -12.93 -14.01 11.66
CA ASP A 50 -12.72 -14.69 12.95
C ASP A 50 -11.51 -14.12 13.72
N LEU A 51 -10.51 -13.61 13.01
CA LEU A 51 -9.27 -13.11 13.61
C LEU A 51 -9.23 -11.59 13.79
N TYR A 52 -9.90 -10.83 12.92
CA TYR A 52 -9.73 -9.37 12.84
C TYR A 52 -11.06 -8.66 12.60
N LYS A 53 -11.13 -7.43 13.16
CA LYS A 53 -12.27 -6.53 12.96
C LYS A 53 -11.76 -5.13 12.64
N LEU A 54 -12.32 -4.53 11.59
CA LEU A 54 -12.12 -3.14 11.23
C LEU A 54 -13.46 -2.41 11.28
N LYS A 55 -13.48 -1.25 11.93
CA LYS A 55 -14.64 -0.36 11.99
C LYS A 55 -14.19 1.04 11.63
N TYR A 56 -14.92 1.68 10.75
CA TYR A 56 -14.69 3.05 10.29
C TYR A 56 -15.92 3.90 10.55
N ASN A 57 -15.70 5.09 11.03
CA ASN A 57 -16.72 6.14 11.13
C ASN A 57 -16.62 7.05 9.90
N LEU A 58 -17.72 7.62 9.49
CA LEU A 58 -17.72 8.64 8.45
C LEU A 58 -17.12 9.93 9.00
N LEU A 59 -16.10 10.46 8.34
CA LEU A 59 -15.61 11.82 8.53
C LEU A 59 -16.39 12.73 7.58
N TYR A 60 -17.26 13.56 8.13
CA TYR A 60 -18.09 14.49 7.36
C TYR A 60 -17.82 15.95 7.71
N ASP A 61 -17.14 16.20 8.85
CA ASP A 61 -16.75 17.51 9.34
C ASP A 61 -15.43 17.43 10.09
N ALA A 62 -14.52 18.37 9.86
CA ALA A 62 -13.22 18.46 10.53
C ALA A 62 -13.38 18.68 12.05
N ALA A 63 -14.47 19.28 12.52
CA ALA A 63 -14.77 19.44 13.95
C ALA A 63 -14.83 18.10 14.70
N GLN A 64 -15.12 16.98 14.03
CA GLN A 64 -15.08 15.65 14.63
C GLN A 64 -13.67 15.28 15.15
N LEU A 65 -12.62 15.96 14.64
CA LEU A 65 -11.21 15.69 14.97
C LEU A 65 -10.69 16.54 16.15
N GLU A 66 -11.41 17.56 16.59
CA GLU A 66 -10.96 18.52 17.62
C GLU A 66 -10.56 17.86 18.94
N ASN A 67 -11.33 16.87 19.35
CA ASN A 67 -11.14 16.18 20.61
C ASN A 67 -10.09 15.05 20.56
N PHE A 68 -9.32 14.94 19.49
CA PHE A 68 -8.22 13.98 19.39
C PHE A 68 -6.87 14.65 19.67
N ASP A 69 -5.97 13.92 20.32
CA ASP A 69 -4.63 14.40 20.63
C ASP A 69 -3.72 14.34 19.40
N LYS A 70 -3.95 13.34 18.55
CA LYS A 70 -3.21 13.14 17.28
C LYS A 70 -4.19 12.76 16.16
N ILE A 71 -3.84 13.15 14.94
CA ILE A 71 -4.54 12.82 13.71
C ILE A 71 -3.54 12.14 12.78
N ILE A 72 -3.77 10.90 12.39
CA ILE A 72 -2.90 10.17 11.48
C ILE A 72 -3.59 10.07 10.12
N ILE A 73 -2.95 10.60 9.07
CA ILE A 73 -3.31 10.32 7.68
C ILE A 73 -2.55 9.04 7.30
N TRP A 74 -3.29 7.94 7.14
CA TRP A 74 -2.73 6.59 7.11
C TRP A 74 -2.75 5.96 5.73
N GLY A 75 -1.56 5.82 5.15
CA GLY A 75 -1.35 5.09 3.91
C GLY A 75 -2.00 5.69 2.66
N ASP A 76 -1.87 4.97 1.56
CA ASP A 76 -2.50 5.14 0.26
C ASP A 76 -2.42 6.55 -0.38
N PHE A 77 -3.41 6.90 -1.19
CA PHE A 77 -3.46 8.10 -2.04
C PHE A 77 -4.29 9.25 -1.47
N LEU A 78 -4.52 9.29 -0.15
CA LEU A 78 -5.41 10.28 0.47
C LEU A 78 -5.08 11.73 0.12
N LEU A 79 -3.79 12.03 -0.02
CA LEU A 79 -3.30 13.37 -0.39
C LEU A 79 -3.24 13.61 -1.91
N TRP A 80 -3.58 12.63 -2.72
CA TRP A 80 -3.49 12.76 -4.17
C TRP A 80 -4.79 13.32 -4.76
N LEU A 81 -4.68 14.41 -5.53
CA LEU A 81 -5.82 15.14 -6.07
C LEU A 81 -6.81 14.26 -6.86
N LEU A 82 -6.29 13.39 -7.73
CA LEU A 82 -7.17 12.52 -8.54
C LEU A 82 -7.92 11.51 -7.68
N TYR A 83 -7.31 11.00 -6.61
CA TYR A 83 -7.98 10.09 -5.69
C TYR A 83 -9.13 10.78 -4.96
N GLY A 84 -8.89 11.96 -4.39
CA GLY A 84 -9.94 12.77 -3.75
C GLY A 84 -11.10 13.05 -4.70
N LYS A 85 -10.78 13.44 -5.96
CA LYS A 85 -11.77 13.67 -7.00
C LYS A 85 -12.58 12.42 -7.35
N HIS A 86 -11.95 11.27 -7.50
CA HIS A 86 -12.63 10.03 -7.88
C HIS A 86 -13.37 9.36 -6.74
N GLU A 87 -12.78 9.26 -5.56
CA GLU A 87 -13.37 8.53 -4.43
C GLU A 87 -14.56 9.28 -3.80
N ILE A 88 -14.47 10.59 -3.65
CA ILE A 88 -15.60 11.39 -3.17
C ILE A 88 -16.70 11.48 -4.24
N LEU A 89 -16.31 11.66 -5.51
CA LEU A 89 -17.24 11.71 -6.64
C LEU A 89 -18.03 10.43 -6.83
N SER A 90 -17.43 9.27 -6.66
CA SER A 90 -18.05 8.01 -7.07
C SER A 90 -19.33 7.67 -6.29
N LYS A 91 -19.44 8.11 -5.05
CA LYS A 91 -20.59 7.79 -4.18
C LYS A 91 -21.56 8.95 -3.89
N GLN A 92 -21.08 10.19 -3.93
CA GLN A 92 -21.91 11.36 -3.61
C GLN A 92 -22.37 12.13 -4.86
N ARG A 93 -22.14 11.57 -6.03
CA ARG A 93 -22.27 12.19 -7.35
C ARG A 93 -23.59 12.84 -7.72
N LYS A 94 -24.66 12.50 -7.08
CA LYS A 94 -25.97 12.91 -7.62
C LYS A 94 -26.27 14.40 -7.47
N ASN A 95 -25.55 15.12 -6.56
CA ASN A 95 -25.92 16.49 -6.21
C ASN A 95 -24.76 17.47 -5.94
N LEU A 96 -23.48 17.11 -6.17
CA LEU A 96 -22.34 18.01 -5.90
C LEU A 96 -21.59 18.39 -7.16
N THR A 97 -21.22 19.68 -7.29
CA THR A 97 -20.31 20.16 -8.32
C THR A 97 -18.85 19.73 -8.02
N TYR A 98 -17.97 19.85 -9.01
CA TYR A 98 -16.54 19.59 -8.84
C TYR A 98 -15.94 20.45 -7.70
N ASP A 99 -16.26 21.73 -7.69
CA ASP A 99 -15.75 22.67 -6.68
C ASP A 99 -16.19 22.30 -5.27
N GLN A 100 -17.46 21.91 -5.10
CA GLN A 100 -17.98 21.44 -3.81
C GLN A 100 -17.28 20.18 -3.31
N ILE A 101 -16.90 19.28 -4.24
CA ILE A 101 -16.17 18.07 -3.92
C ILE A 101 -14.73 18.38 -3.53
N PHE A 102 -14.07 19.25 -4.28
CA PHE A 102 -12.71 19.70 -4.01
C PHE A 102 -12.66 20.43 -2.66
N GLU A 103 -13.61 21.32 -2.39
CA GLU A 103 -13.71 22.01 -1.11
C GLU A 103 -13.92 21.02 0.05
N LYS A 104 -14.86 20.08 -0.08
CA LYS A 104 -15.09 19.06 0.94
C LYS A 104 -13.86 18.21 1.22
N TRP A 105 -13.20 17.73 0.18
CA TRP A 105 -11.95 16.95 0.30
C TRP A 105 -10.84 17.78 0.96
N SER A 106 -10.69 19.05 0.56
CA SER A 106 -9.73 19.99 1.12
C SER A 106 -9.95 20.19 2.62
N ASN A 107 -11.20 20.39 3.04
CA ASN A 107 -11.55 20.59 4.45
C ASN A 107 -11.35 19.34 5.30
N LEU A 108 -11.61 18.15 4.76
CA LEU A 108 -11.54 16.90 5.53
C LEU A 108 -10.16 16.25 5.57
N ILE A 109 -9.40 16.34 4.48
CA ILE A 109 -8.09 15.68 4.35
C ILE A 109 -6.94 16.65 4.60
N PHE A 110 -7.00 17.87 4.03
CA PHE A 110 -5.96 18.88 4.26
C PHE A 110 -6.23 19.74 5.47
N LEU A 111 -7.41 19.62 6.09
CA LEU A 111 -7.83 20.44 7.24
C LEU A 111 -7.65 21.93 6.93
N LYS A 112 -8.08 22.34 5.73
CA LYS A 112 -7.95 23.71 5.22
C LYS A 112 -8.47 24.70 6.24
N ASN A 113 -7.72 25.76 6.51
CA ASN A 113 -8.03 26.79 7.51
C ASN A 113 -8.11 26.30 8.96
N ARG A 114 -7.53 25.14 9.27
CA ARG A 114 -7.50 24.57 10.62
C ARG A 114 -6.07 24.25 11.07
N PRO A 115 -5.20 25.29 11.20
CA PRO A 115 -3.81 25.07 11.63
C PRO A 115 -3.70 24.43 13.02
N ASP A 116 -4.73 24.61 13.87
CA ASP A 116 -4.85 23.95 15.17
C ASP A 116 -4.92 22.40 15.05
N LEU A 117 -5.63 21.91 14.03
CA LEU A 117 -5.70 20.47 13.74
C LEU A 117 -4.50 19.99 12.94
N GLN A 118 -4.00 20.76 11.97
CA GLN A 118 -2.84 20.39 11.15
C GLN A 118 -1.61 20.13 12.03
N LYS A 119 -1.40 20.88 13.12
CA LYS A 119 -0.31 20.65 14.09
C LYS A 119 -0.38 19.31 14.83
N LYS A 120 -1.53 18.65 14.83
CA LYS A 120 -1.73 17.30 15.40
C LYS A 120 -1.52 16.20 14.36
N VAL A 121 -1.28 16.55 13.08
CA VAL A 121 -1.23 15.60 11.98
C VAL A 121 0.12 14.88 11.93
N ILE A 122 0.04 13.58 11.80
CA ILE A 122 1.12 12.67 11.39
C ILE A 122 0.72 12.10 10.03
N ILE A 123 1.50 12.38 8.99
CA ILE A 123 1.32 11.77 7.66
C ILE A 123 2.19 10.52 7.62
N TYR A 124 1.59 9.36 7.39
CA TYR A 124 2.34 8.10 7.40
C TYR A 124 2.01 7.19 6.22
N GLY A 125 3.05 6.84 5.46
CA GLY A 125 2.97 5.82 4.41
C GLY A 125 2.07 6.15 3.22
N THR A 126 1.71 7.42 3.04
CA THR A 126 0.99 7.88 1.85
C THR A 126 1.90 7.92 0.63
N THR A 127 1.35 8.15 -0.55
CA THR A 127 2.12 8.36 -1.77
C THR A 127 1.52 9.47 -2.62
N LEU A 128 2.40 10.26 -3.21
CA LEU A 128 2.10 11.27 -4.22
C LEU A 128 2.61 10.84 -5.61
N TYR A 129 3.11 9.61 -5.69
CA TYR A 129 3.66 9.08 -6.93
C TYR A 129 2.58 9.00 -8.01
N GLY A 130 2.76 9.76 -9.06
CA GLY A 130 1.78 9.91 -10.14
C GLY A 130 1.14 11.29 -10.23
N ILE A 131 1.60 12.25 -9.43
CA ILE A 131 1.29 13.66 -9.70
C ILE A 131 1.78 13.98 -11.12
N ASN A 132 0.85 14.41 -11.97
CA ASN A 132 1.13 14.81 -13.34
C ASN A 132 1.31 16.34 -13.45
N SER A 133 1.67 16.82 -14.64
CA SER A 133 1.86 18.24 -14.91
C SER A 133 0.59 19.08 -14.65
N GLU A 134 -0.59 18.54 -14.91
CA GLU A 134 -1.88 19.21 -14.64
C GLU A 134 -2.07 19.47 -13.14
N GLN A 135 -1.71 18.50 -12.30
CA GLN A 135 -1.79 18.64 -10.84
C GLN A 135 -0.71 19.60 -10.30
N LEU A 136 0.49 19.57 -10.89
CA LEU A 136 1.57 20.49 -10.55
C LEU A 136 1.27 21.93 -10.97
N SER A 137 0.38 22.16 -11.94
CA SER A 137 -0.11 23.49 -12.31
C SER A 137 -1.27 24.00 -11.46
N ASN A 138 -1.84 23.17 -10.57
CA ASN A 138 -2.92 23.57 -9.69
C ASN A 138 -2.37 24.22 -8.41
N ASN A 139 -2.27 25.54 -8.43
CA ASN A 139 -1.72 26.31 -7.32
C ASN A 139 -2.48 26.13 -6.01
N ASP A 140 -3.81 25.99 -6.05
CA ASP A 140 -4.62 25.76 -4.84
C ASP A 140 -4.27 24.44 -4.19
N TYR A 141 -4.14 23.37 -5.00
CA TYR A 141 -3.74 22.07 -4.49
C TYR A 141 -2.34 22.08 -3.89
N LEU A 142 -1.37 22.67 -4.58
CA LEU A 142 0.02 22.74 -4.09
C LEU A 142 0.12 23.59 -2.82
N SER A 143 -0.60 24.70 -2.75
CA SER A 143 -0.66 25.55 -1.56
C SER A 143 -1.22 24.80 -0.35
N MET A 144 -2.33 24.07 -0.50
CA MET A 144 -2.91 23.28 0.58
C MET A 144 -2.00 22.14 1.01
N LEU A 145 -1.34 21.48 0.06
CA LEU A 145 -0.42 20.38 0.35
C LEU A 145 0.80 20.89 1.11
N SER A 146 1.37 22.01 0.68
CA SER A 146 2.49 22.67 1.37
C SER A 146 2.07 23.12 2.78
N GLU A 147 0.93 23.79 2.93
CA GLU A 147 0.41 24.26 4.22
C GLU A 147 0.23 23.10 5.20
N LEU A 148 -0.42 22.02 4.77
CA LEU A 148 -0.57 20.83 5.61
C LEU A 148 0.78 20.25 6.02
N CYS A 149 1.70 20.13 5.06
CA CYS A 149 3.02 19.58 5.33
C CYS A 149 3.86 20.48 6.25
N ASP A 150 3.79 21.80 6.07
CA ASP A 150 4.52 22.76 6.92
C ASP A 150 4.06 22.72 8.38
N ASN A 151 2.77 22.50 8.61
CA ASN A 151 2.18 22.44 9.94
C ASN A 151 2.20 21.05 10.56
N ALA A 152 2.28 19.97 9.77
CA ALA A 152 2.24 18.60 10.28
C ALA A 152 3.40 18.31 11.25
N GLN A 153 3.10 17.55 12.30
CA GLN A 153 4.09 17.13 13.29
C GLN A 153 5.20 16.29 12.67
N SER A 154 4.84 15.36 11.79
CA SER A 154 5.78 14.53 11.03
C SER A 154 5.17 14.08 9.72
N ILE A 155 6.05 13.82 8.75
CA ILE A 155 5.66 13.44 7.39
C ILE A 155 6.50 12.26 6.93
N SER A 156 5.83 11.18 6.56
CA SER A 156 6.51 10.05 5.94
C SER A 156 5.71 9.46 4.79
N PHE A 157 6.39 9.27 3.68
CA PHE A 157 5.85 8.65 2.48
C PHE A 157 6.39 7.23 2.33
N ARG A 158 5.65 6.39 1.63
CA ARG A 158 6.11 5.02 1.32
C ARG A 158 7.06 4.94 0.13
N ASP A 159 7.34 6.05 -0.53
CA ASP A 159 8.27 6.13 -1.64
C ASP A 159 9.14 7.39 -1.58
N VAL A 160 10.36 7.26 -2.06
CA VAL A 160 11.38 8.31 -2.02
C VAL A 160 11.01 9.50 -2.91
N PHE A 161 10.26 9.29 -3.99
CA PHE A 161 9.87 10.38 -4.89
C PHE A 161 8.89 11.33 -4.22
N SER A 162 7.89 10.78 -3.51
CA SER A 162 6.95 11.58 -2.73
C SER A 162 7.65 12.36 -1.62
N ALA A 163 8.58 11.72 -0.91
CA ALA A 163 9.36 12.38 0.13
C ALA A 163 10.21 13.53 -0.43
N ASN A 164 10.94 13.27 -1.52
CA ASN A 164 11.76 14.29 -2.18
C ASN A 164 10.91 15.45 -2.74
N PHE A 165 9.76 15.14 -3.33
CA PHE A 165 8.85 16.16 -3.84
C PHE A 165 8.38 17.11 -2.72
N ILE A 166 7.93 16.56 -1.59
CA ILE A 166 7.50 17.39 -0.45
C ILE A 166 8.67 18.17 0.15
N SER A 167 9.86 17.60 0.21
CA SER A 167 11.05 18.33 0.69
C SER A 167 11.40 19.56 -0.16
N GLN A 168 10.91 19.65 -1.40
CA GLN A 168 11.09 20.79 -2.28
C GLN A 168 10.04 21.89 -2.10
N ILE A 169 8.82 21.54 -1.67
CA ILE A 169 7.68 22.46 -1.57
C ILE A 169 7.31 22.81 -0.12
N SER A 170 7.79 22.07 0.87
CA SER A 170 7.51 22.28 2.29
C SER A 170 8.78 22.70 3.03
N GLN A 171 8.60 23.55 4.04
CA GLN A 171 9.69 23.95 4.95
C GLN A 171 9.87 22.96 6.11
N ASN A 172 8.98 21.98 6.25
CA ASN A 172 9.08 20.97 7.30
C ASN A 172 10.30 20.06 7.05
N LYS A 173 11.20 20.03 8.02
CA LYS A 173 12.44 19.23 7.95
C LYS A 173 12.24 17.78 8.40
N ASN A 174 11.06 17.43 8.92
CA ASN A 174 10.71 16.09 9.39
C ASN A 174 10.05 15.26 8.28
N VAL A 175 10.53 15.41 7.05
CA VAL A 175 10.07 14.60 5.90
C VAL A 175 10.96 13.37 5.78
N SER A 176 10.36 12.20 5.69
CA SER A 176 11.08 10.94 5.62
C SER A 176 10.44 9.95 4.64
N TYR A 177 11.21 8.94 4.28
CA TYR A 177 10.74 7.77 3.55
C TYR A 177 10.64 6.59 4.52
N ARG A 178 9.52 5.88 4.50
CA ARG A 178 9.23 4.71 5.33
C ARG A 178 8.63 3.57 4.50
N VAL A 179 8.52 2.38 5.09
CA VAL A 179 7.88 1.24 4.43
C VAL A 179 6.38 1.48 4.20
N ASP A 180 5.80 0.74 3.26
CA ASP A 180 4.34 0.71 3.09
C ASP A 180 3.65 0.21 4.37
N CYS A 181 2.53 0.82 4.71
CA CYS A 181 1.74 0.50 5.91
C CYS A 181 1.37 -0.99 6.04
N ALA A 182 1.23 -1.70 4.92
CA ALA A 182 0.90 -3.11 4.90
C ALA A 182 2.00 -4.02 5.49
N PHE A 183 3.26 -3.55 5.57
CA PHE A 183 4.32 -4.31 6.23
C PHE A 183 4.15 -4.42 7.74
N HIS A 184 3.48 -3.46 8.36
CA HIS A 184 3.23 -3.49 9.80
C HIS A 184 2.14 -4.49 10.22
N PHE A 185 1.43 -5.08 9.28
CA PHE A 185 0.38 -6.04 9.61
C PHE A 185 0.98 -7.32 10.20
N ASN A 186 0.75 -7.55 11.49
CA ASN A 186 1.13 -8.78 12.18
C ASN A 186 0.20 -9.92 11.79
N THR A 187 0.78 -10.94 11.17
CA THR A 187 0.10 -12.12 10.65
C THR A 187 0.39 -13.40 11.44
N ASP A 188 0.97 -13.31 12.64
CA ASP A 188 1.38 -14.48 13.45
C ASP A 188 0.20 -15.41 13.76
N LYS A 189 -1.01 -14.85 13.88
CA LYS A 189 -2.24 -15.62 14.09
C LYS A 189 -2.77 -16.35 12.86
N ILE A 190 -2.25 -16.03 11.68
CA ILE A 190 -2.64 -16.66 10.42
C ILE A 190 -1.74 -17.87 10.20
N LEU A 191 -2.31 -19.05 10.31
CA LEU A 191 -1.56 -20.29 10.12
C LEU A 191 -1.16 -20.46 8.65
N LYS A 192 -0.01 -21.10 8.45
CA LYS A 192 0.47 -21.51 7.13
C LYS A 192 -0.46 -22.59 6.57
N ASN A 193 -0.88 -22.43 5.32
CA ASN A 193 -1.56 -23.52 4.61
C ASN A 193 -0.53 -24.58 4.24
N ILE A 194 -0.76 -25.82 4.69
CA ILE A 194 0.08 -26.95 4.36
C ILE A 194 -0.65 -27.75 3.29
N GLN A 195 -0.03 -27.87 2.12
CA GLN A 195 -0.48 -28.73 1.03
C GLN A 195 0.42 -29.98 0.96
N ASP A 196 -0.12 -31.06 0.42
CA ASP A 196 0.61 -32.34 0.26
C ASP A 196 1.83 -32.21 -0.68
N SER A 197 1.78 -31.27 -1.60
CA SER A 197 2.85 -31.01 -2.57
C SER A 197 3.28 -29.54 -2.54
N PRO A 198 4.58 -29.24 -2.75
CA PRO A 198 5.06 -27.88 -2.82
C PRO A 198 4.45 -27.12 -4.02
N TYR A 199 4.26 -25.81 -3.86
CA TYR A 199 3.58 -24.99 -4.86
C TYR A 199 4.15 -23.58 -4.98
N LEU A 200 3.94 -23.00 -6.17
CA LEU A 200 4.22 -21.60 -6.52
C LEU A 200 2.89 -20.85 -6.61
N CYS A 201 2.78 -19.74 -5.89
CA CYS A 201 1.64 -18.85 -5.99
C CYS A 201 1.77 -17.88 -7.15
N TYR A 202 0.65 -17.52 -7.78
CA TYR A 202 0.62 -16.41 -8.71
C TYR A 202 -0.71 -15.63 -8.61
N SER A 203 -0.70 -14.37 -9.01
CA SER A 203 -1.93 -13.58 -9.19
C SER A 203 -1.66 -12.39 -10.10
N PHE A 204 -2.52 -12.20 -11.10
CA PHE A 204 -2.43 -11.12 -12.08
C PHE A 204 -3.76 -10.37 -12.19
N GLY A 205 -3.79 -9.27 -12.95
CA GLY A 205 -4.97 -8.44 -13.18
C GLY A 205 -4.68 -6.93 -13.26
N ARG A 206 -3.41 -6.55 -13.47
CA ARG A 206 -3.01 -5.15 -13.57
C ARG A 206 -2.26 -4.79 -14.85
N SER A 207 -1.68 -5.76 -15.53
CA SER A 207 -0.86 -5.53 -16.74
C SER A 207 -1.62 -5.73 -18.05
N GLY A 208 -2.88 -6.17 -18.00
CA GLY A 208 -3.71 -6.35 -19.19
C GLY A 208 -3.35 -7.54 -20.09
N CYS A 209 -2.41 -8.38 -19.66
CA CYS A 209 -1.96 -9.58 -20.40
C CYS A 209 -2.02 -10.86 -19.53
N ASP A 210 -3.00 -10.92 -18.66
CA ASP A 210 -3.12 -11.90 -17.57
C ASP A 210 -2.97 -13.35 -18.04
N ALA A 211 -3.59 -13.75 -19.14
CA ALA A 211 -3.51 -15.13 -19.65
C ALA A 211 -2.07 -15.56 -19.98
N LYS A 212 -1.28 -14.66 -20.59
CA LYS A 212 0.14 -14.95 -20.90
C LYS A 212 1.03 -14.96 -19.66
N LEU A 213 0.75 -14.10 -18.70
CA LEU A 213 1.44 -14.09 -17.42
C LEU A 213 1.12 -15.35 -16.61
N GLU A 214 -0.12 -15.81 -16.67
CA GLU A 214 -0.53 -17.06 -16.03
C GLU A 214 0.14 -18.28 -16.67
N GLU A 215 0.23 -18.33 -18.00
CA GLU A 215 1.00 -19.36 -18.72
C GLU A 215 2.46 -19.36 -18.29
N PHE A 216 3.10 -18.20 -18.26
CA PHE A 216 4.49 -18.04 -17.80
C PHE A 216 4.68 -18.54 -16.37
N ALA A 217 3.81 -18.16 -15.42
CA ALA A 217 3.90 -18.62 -14.04
C ALA A 217 3.74 -20.15 -13.91
N LYS A 218 2.86 -20.76 -14.70
CA LYS A 218 2.69 -22.23 -14.76
C LYS A 218 3.94 -22.92 -15.33
N GLU A 219 4.56 -22.36 -16.34
CA GLU A 219 5.81 -22.89 -16.90
C GLU A 219 6.98 -22.80 -15.92
N VAL A 220 7.10 -21.68 -15.18
CA VAL A 220 8.08 -21.54 -14.10
C VAL A 220 7.83 -22.59 -13.01
N ALA A 221 6.58 -22.75 -12.56
CA ALA A 221 6.21 -23.75 -11.55
C ALA A 221 6.60 -25.17 -12.02
N ASN A 222 6.23 -25.54 -13.25
CA ASN A 222 6.57 -26.83 -13.83
C ASN A 222 8.09 -27.06 -13.89
N SER A 223 8.86 -26.04 -14.29
CA SER A 223 10.33 -26.11 -14.36
C SER A 223 10.98 -26.30 -12.97
N MET A 224 10.28 -25.89 -11.91
CA MET A 224 10.72 -26.07 -10.52
C MET A 224 10.11 -27.32 -9.86
N ASN A 225 9.36 -28.14 -10.57
CA ASN A 225 8.58 -29.28 -10.04
C ASN A 225 7.58 -28.84 -8.92
N LEU A 226 6.92 -27.69 -9.11
CA LEU A 226 5.93 -27.13 -8.19
C LEU A 226 4.54 -27.13 -8.83
N ASN A 227 3.50 -27.24 -8.00
CA ASN A 227 2.14 -26.96 -8.43
C ASN A 227 1.93 -25.45 -8.57
N ALA A 228 1.18 -25.00 -9.58
CA ALA A 228 0.84 -23.59 -9.75
C ALA A 228 -0.51 -23.27 -9.10
N VAL A 229 -0.56 -22.30 -8.18
CA VAL A 229 -1.76 -21.92 -7.43
C VAL A 229 -2.12 -20.47 -7.69
N ASN A 230 -3.30 -20.23 -8.29
CA ASN A 230 -3.82 -18.86 -8.48
C ASN A 230 -4.47 -18.35 -7.18
N LEU A 231 -4.00 -17.22 -6.68
CA LEU A 231 -4.53 -16.57 -5.48
C LEU A 231 -5.84 -15.80 -5.72
N ASN A 232 -6.15 -15.45 -6.97
CA ASN A 232 -7.28 -14.55 -7.29
C ASN A 232 -7.31 -13.32 -6.39
N TRP A 233 -6.17 -12.61 -6.27
CA TRP A 233 -6.00 -11.51 -5.29
C TRP A 233 -7.10 -10.45 -5.38
N LEU A 234 -7.55 -10.12 -6.59
CA LEU A 234 -8.52 -9.07 -6.85
C LEU A 234 -9.99 -9.50 -6.71
N ASP A 235 -10.24 -10.71 -6.23
CA ASP A 235 -11.62 -11.14 -5.95
C ASP A 235 -12.26 -10.30 -4.83
N LYS A 236 -13.58 -10.38 -4.70
CA LYS A 236 -14.36 -9.61 -3.72
C LYS A 236 -14.56 -10.37 -2.39
N SER A 237 -13.69 -11.32 -2.05
CA SER A 237 -13.82 -12.17 -0.86
C SER A 237 -13.64 -11.43 0.47
N GLY A 238 -13.25 -10.16 0.42
CA GLY A 238 -13.15 -9.31 1.61
C GLY A 238 -12.03 -9.71 2.56
N LEU A 239 -12.22 -9.41 3.85
CA LEU A 239 -11.22 -9.68 4.88
C LEU A 239 -10.98 -11.19 5.13
N PRO A 240 -12.01 -12.05 5.15
CA PRO A 240 -11.78 -13.52 5.22
C PRO A 240 -10.93 -14.03 4.05
N GLY A 241 -11.19 -13.54 2.84
CA GLY A 241 -10.41 -13.88 1.66
C GLY A 241 -8.95 -13.43 1.74
N LEU A 242 -8.68 -12.25 2.28
CA LEU A 242 -7.30 -11.80 2.55
C LEU A 242 -6.57 -12.78 3.48
N ILE A 243 -7.22 -13.19 4.58
CA ILE A 243 -6.61 -14.12 5.55
C ILE A 243 -6.27 -15.46 4.89
N ASN A 244 -7.18 -15.99 4.08
CA ASN A 244 -6.92 -17.22 3.33
C ASN A 244 -5.75 -17.05 2.35
N LYS A 245 -5.70 -15.95 1.59
CA LYS A 245 -4.60 -15.67 0.65
C LYS A 245 -3.25 -15.56 1.36
N ILE A 246 -3.20 -14.91 2.52
CA ILE A 246 -1.97 -14.85 3.34
C ILE A 246 -1.56 -16.27 3.80
N SER A 247 -2.51 -17.08 4.26
CA SER A 247 -2.26 -18.46 4.67
C SER A 247 -1.65 -19.27 3.53
N VAL A 248 -2.19 -19.15 2.32
CA VAL A 248 -1.68 -19.81 1.12
C VAL A 248 -0.29 -19.28 0.75
N ILE A 249 -0.07 -17.96 0.76
CA ILE A 249 1.25 -17.37 0.48
C ILE A 249 2.29 -17.90 1.46
N LYS A 250 2.02 -17.92 2.76
CA LYS A 250 2.93 -18.45 3.79
C LYS A 250 3.38 -19.88 3.53
N GLY A 251 2.55 -20.67 2.84
CA GLY A 251 2.84 -22.06 2.50
C GLY A 251 3.61 -22.26 1.21
N SER A 252 3.71 -21.24 0.37
CA SER A 252 4.25 -21.36 -0.97
C SER A 252 5.79 -21.33 -1.01
N SER A 253 6.35 -21.89 -2.06
CA SER A 253 7.78 -21.82 -2.37
C SER A 253 8.18 -20.51 -3.06
N GLY A 254 7.19 -19.71 -3.52
CA GLY A 254 7.41 -18.43 -4.19
C GLY A 254 6.10 -17.81 -4.65
N LEU A 255 6.18 -16.56 -5.10
CA LEU A 255 5.05 -15.77 -5.61
C LEU A 255 5.46 -15.00 -6.86
N ILE A 256 4.64 -15.08 -7.92
CA ILE A 256 4.76 -14.26 -9.13
C ILE A 256 3.51 -13.39 -9.26
N THR A 257 3.68 -12.05 -9.34
CA THR A 257 2.50 -11.17 -9.36
C THR A 257 2.76 -9.83 -10.05
N ASP A 258 1.71 -9.31 -10.68
CA ASP A 258 1.65 -7.93 -11.17
C ASP A 258 0.85 -7.00 -10.24
N ILE A 259 0.53 -7.46 -9.02
CA ILE A 259 -0.29 -6.73 -8.06
C ILE A 259 0.56 -6.25 -6.88
N TYR A 260 0.65 -4.94 -6.70
CA TYR A 260 1.51 -4.28 -5.71
C TYR A 260 1.38 -4.87 -4.29
N HIS A 261 0.19 -4.86 -3.69
CA HIS A 261 0.01 -5.35 -2.32
C HIS A 261 0.07 -6.89 -2.19
N CYS A 262 -0.10 -7.62 -3.28
CA CYS A 262 0.17 -9.05 -3.31
C CYS A 262 1.68 -9.29 -3.15
N GLY A 263 2.50 -8.53 -3.89
CA GLY A 263 3.97 -8.56 -3.77
C GLY A 263 4.44 -8.16 -2.37
N ILE A 264 3.91 -7.08 -1.79
CA ILE A 264 4.20 -6.68 -0.40
C ILE A 264 3.88 -7.81 0.58
N THR A 265 2.73 -8.48 0.40
CA THR A 265 2.33 -9.59 1.27
C THR A 265 3.34 -10.73 1.19
N GLY A 266 3.76 -11.14 -0.01
CA GLY A 266 4.79 -12.17 -0.17
C GLY A 266 6.10 -11.81 0.54
N MET A 267 6.60 -10.60 0.34
CA MET A 267 7.84 -10.14 0.99
C MET A 267 7.70 -10.04 2.51
N ARG A 268 6.56 -9.58 3.02
CA ARG A 268 6.27 -9.54 4.46
C ARG A 268 6.30 -10.94 5.08
N GLU A 269 5.75 -11.93 4.39
CA GLU A 269 5.74 -13.33 4.84
C GLU A 269 7.06 -14.06 4.54
N SER A 270 8.08 -13.33 4.11
CA SER A 270 9.42 -13.87 3.76
C SER A 270 9.39 -14.92 2.64
N VAL A 271 8.42 -14.84 1.75
CA VAL A 271 8.30 -15.68 0.57
C VAL A 271 9.05 -14.99 -0.59
N PRO A 272 9.84 -15.72 -1.41
CA PRO A 272 10.45 -15.20 -2.62
C PRO A 272 9.40 -14.61 -3.57
N VAL A 273 9.60 -13.36 -4.00
CA VAL A 273 8.63 -12.66 -4.87
C VAL A 273 9.28 -12.21 -6.17
N ILE A 274 8.60 -12.49 -7.28
CA ILE A 274 8.86 -11.89 -8.58
C ILE A 274 7.72 -10.92 -8.89
N GLY A 275 8.06 -9.65 -9.06
CA GLY A 275 7.11 -8.61 -9.48
C GLY A 275 7.10 -8.47 -11.01
N ILE A 276 5.92 -8.25 -11.56
CA ILE A 276 5.76 -8.00 -13.01
C ILE A 276 5.08 -6.64 -13.22
N GLY A 277 5.52 -5.91 -14.23
CA GLY A 277 4.86 -4.69 -14.68
C GLY A 277 5.26 -4.31 -16.10
N MET A 278 4.53 -3.36 -16.68
CA MET A 278 4.83 -2.81 -17.99
C MET A 278 6.00 -1.83 -17.91
N GLY A 279 6.88 -1.82 -18.88
CA GLY A 279 7.99 -0.88 -18.96
C GLY A 279 7.52 0.57 -19.13
N ALA A 280 8.27 1.52 -18.57
CA ALA A 280 7.91 2.94 -18.59
C ALA A 280 7.79 3.54 -20.02
N SER A 281 8.43 2.93 -20.99
CA SER A 281 8.40 3.32 -22.41
C SER A 281 7.16 2.83 -23.16
N THR A 282 6.36 1.94 -22.56
CA THR A 282 5.17 1.39 -23.23
C THR A 282 3.96 2.28 -23.02
N ILE A 283 3.16 2.43 -24.07
CA ILE A 283 1.88 3.18 -24.06
C ILE A 283 0.91 2.60 -23.01
N SER A 284 1.03 1.30 -22.71
CA SER A 284 0.21 0.59 -21.73
C SER A 284 0.72 0.69 -20.29
N SER A 285 1.89 1.29 -20.06
CA SER A 285 2.43 1.49 -18.70
C SER A 285 1.50 2.33 -17.84
N THR A 286 1.17 1.82 -16.66
CA THR A 286 0.28 2.48 -15.71
C THR A 286 1.06 3.02 -14.50
N LEU A 287 0.42 3.91 -13.72
CA LEU A 287 0.95 4.32 -12.41
C LEU A 287 1.16 3.14 -11.47
N SER A 288 0.36 2.07 -11.63
CA SER A 288 0.53 0.83 -10.87
C SER A 288 1.85 0.14 -11.17
N ASP A 289 2.29 0.15 -12.42
CA ASP A 289 3.55 -0.45 -12.84
C ASP A 289 4.75 0.30 -12.28
N LYS A 290 4.74 1.61 -12.41
CA LYS A 290 5.78 2.49 -11.86
C LYS A 290 5.93 2.35 -10.35
N LYS A 291 4.82 2.26 -9.60
CA LYS A 291 4.87 2.03 -8.14
C LYS A 291 5.54 0.71 -7.78
N LYS A 292 5.27 -0.35 -8.54
CA LYS A 292 5.89 -1.66 -8.32
C LYS A 292 7.39 -1.60 -8.55
N GLU A 293 7.82 -1.01 -9.66
CA GLU A 293 9.23 -0.84 -9.98
C GLU A 293 9.98 -0.08 -8.89
N VAL A 294 9.43 1.05 -8.43
CA VAL A 294 9.99 1.83 -7.32
C VAL A 294 10.07 1.00 -6.04
N PHE A 295 9.03 0.27 -5.71
CA PHE A 295 8.98 -0.57 -4.53
C PHE A 295 10.06 -1.67 -4.55
N PHE A 296 10.19 -2.39 -5.67
CA PHE A 296 11.23 -3.42 -5.81
C PHE A 296 12.63 -2.83 -5.74
N THR A 297 12.86 -1.66 -6.34
CA THR A 297 14.15 -0.95 -6.28
C THR A 297 14.49 -0.53 -4.85
N GLN A 298 13.55 0.07 -4.13
CA GLN A 298 13.74 0.53 -2.75
C GLN A 298 13.90 -0.60 -1.74
N SER A 299 13.39 -1.78 -2.06
CA SER A 299 13.50 -2.99 -1.25
C SER A 299 14.76 -3.82 -1.55
N PHE A 300 15.69 -3.29 -2.35
CA PHE A 300 16.86 -4.04 -2.86
C PHE A 300 16.50 -5.31 -3.64
N ALA A 301 15.32 -5.35 -4.20
CA ALA A 301 14.76 -6.48 -4.94
C ALA A 301 14.56 -6.17 -6.44
N ASN A 302 15.25 -5.16 -6.98
CA ASN A 302 15.13 -4.73 -8.37
C ASN A 302 15.39 -5.87 -9.37
N GLN A 303 16.29 -6.78 -9.06
CA GLN A 303 16.55 -7.98 -9.86
C GLN A 303 15.35 -8.94 -9.95
N ASN A 304 14.42 -8.85 -8.99
CA ASN A 304 13.21 -9.65 -8.94
C ASN A 304 12.01 -8.95 -9.63
N TYR A 305 12.24 -7.82 -10.32
CA TYR A 305 11.23 -7.15 -11.12
C TYR A 305 11.44 -7.45 -12.60
N ILE A 306 10.40 -7.92 -13.29
CA ILE A 306 10.43 -8.32 -14.70
C ILE A 306 9.43 -7.46 -15.47
N TYR A 307 9.87 -6.95 -16.62
CA TYR A 307 8.97 -6.27 -17.55
C TYR A 307 8.14 -7.28 -18.33
N ALA A 308 6.83 -7.06 -18.38
CA ALA A 308 5.89 -7.95 -19.06
C ALA A 308 6.23 -8.14 -20.54
N GLU A 309 6.79 -7.13 -21.20
CA GLU A 309 7.25 -7.18 -22.58
C GLU A 309 8.27 -8.28 -22.83
N SER A 310 9.14 -8.55 -21.85
CA SER A 310 10.11 -9.64 -21.92
C SER A 310 9.44 -11.02 -21.90
N ILE A 311 8.32 -11.13 -21.17
CA ILE A 311 7.53 -12.38 -21.12
C ILE A 311 6.74 -12.57 -22.41
N LEU A 312 6.29 -11.48 -23.01
CA LEU A 312 5.52 -11.51 -24.26
C LEU A 312 6.37 -11.78 -25.49
N ASN A 313 7.71 -11.66 -25.38
CA ASN A 313 8.64 -11.98 -26.47
C ASN A 313 9.00 -13.47 -26.47
N PRO A 314 8.55 -14.26 -27.45
CA PRO A 314 8.76 -15.70 -27.49
C PRO A 314 10.24 -16.11 -27.62
N GLU A 315 11.08 -15.26 -28.23
CA GLU A 315 12.51 -15.56 -28.45
C GLU A 315 13.30 -15.69 -27.13
N ASN A 316 12.89 -14.99 -26.09
CA ASN A 316 13.58 -14.96 -24.81
C ASN A 316 12.91 -15.81 -23.71
N LYS A 317 11.76 -16.42 -24.01
CA LYS A 317 10.91 -17.06 -23.00
C LYS A 317 11.62 -18.15 -22.19
N THR A 318 12.35 -19.04 -22.85
CA THR A 318 13.07 -20.14 -22.17
C THR A 318 14.15 -19.63 -21.22
N ASN A 319 14.94 -18.67 -21.65
CA ASN A 319 15.98 -18.05 -20.81
C ASN A 319 15.36 -17.30 -19.64
N LEU A 320 14.25 -16.62 -19.85
CA LEU A 320 13.55 -15.88 -18.81
C LEU A 320 12.94 -16.80 -17.75
N ILE A 321 12.41 -17.96 -18.15
CA ILE A 321 11.93 -18.99 -17.23
C ILE A 321 13.10 -19.49 -16.35
N ALA A 322 14.22 -19.86 -16.97
CA ALA A 322 15.40 -20.34 -16.25
C ALA A 322 15.93 -19.28 -15.25
N ASP A 323 16.03 -18.01 -15.68
CA ASP A 323 16.44 -16.89 -14.84
C ASP A 323 15.46 -16.67 -13.67
N THR A 324 14.15 -16.76 -13.92
CA THR A 324 13.11 -16.64 -12.90
C THR A 324 13.21 -17.77 -11.87
N CYS A 325 13.43 -19.00 -12.30
CA CYS A 325 13.65 -20.13 -11.39
C CYS A 325 14.89 -19.91 -10.51
N LEU A 326 16.01 -19.44 -11.10
CA LEU A 326 17.22 -19.12 -10.34
C LEU A 326 16.96 -18.02 -9.30
N LYS A 327 16.26 -16.95 -9.66
CA LYS A 327 15.89 -15.87 -8.75
C LYS A 327 15.03 -16.37 -7.60
N LEU A 328 13.99 -17.17 -7.87
CA LEU A 328 13.12 -17.75 -6.84
C LEU A 328 13.88 -18.71 -5.90
N SER A 329 14.89 -19.42 -6.40
CA SER A 329 15.69 -20.36 -5.63
C SER A 329 16.87 -19.74 -4.89
N ASN A 330 17.18 -18.47 -5.10
CA ASN A 330 18.30 -17.78 -4.48
C ASN A 330 18.00 -17.39 -3.02
N SER A 331 18.15 -18.35 -2.10
CA SER A 331 17.87 -18.15 -0.67
C SER A 331 18.68 -16.99 -0.08
N HIS A 332 19.94 -16.83 -0.45
CA HIS A 332 20.79 -15.78 0.09
C HIS A 332 20.30 -14.37 -0.30
N ALA A 333 19.91 -14.15 -1.56
CA ALA A 333 19.34 -12.87 -1.96
C ALA A 333 18.04 -12.58 -1.22
N HIS A 334 17.17 -13.59 -1.02
CA HIS A 334 15.93 -13.44 -0.28
C HIS A 334 16.16 -13.14 1.22
N GLU A 335 17.14 -13.77 1.84
CA GLU A 335 17.53 -13.46 3.23
C GLU A 335 17.96 -12.00 3.40
N ILE A 336 18.75 -11.46 2.48
CA ILE A 336 19.16 -10.06 2.48
C ILE A 336 17.95 -9.14 2.38
N ILE A 337 17.06 -9.37 1.40
CA ILE A 337 15.85 -8.57 1.19
C ILE A 337 14.95 -8.63 2.43
N ASN A 338 14.70 -9.81 2.95
CA ASN A 338 13.83 -10.02 4.12
C ASN A 338 14.41 -9.37 5.38
N SER A 339 15.72 -9.50 5.61
CA SER A 339 16.41 -8.86 6.73
C SER A 339 16.32 -7.34 6.65
N PHE A 340 16.52 -6.76 5.47
CA PHE A 340 16.37 -5.33 5.24
C PHE A 340 14.95 -4.86 5.52
N ILE A 341 13.94 -5.51 4.92
CA ILE A 341 12.52 -5.15 5.09
C ILE A 341 12.12 -5.26 6.56
N LYS A 342 12.47 -6.34 7.24
CA LYS A 342 12.17 -6.54 8.66
C LYS A 342 12.78 -5.45 9.53
N LYS A 343 14.08 -5.18 9.37
CA LYS A 343 14.78 -4.13 10.13
C LYS A 343 14.18 -2.74 9.88
N LYS A 344 13.88 -2.43 8.63
CA LYS A 344 13.26 -1.16 8.25
C LYS A 344 11.85 -1.03 8.84
N THR A 345 11.04 -2.08 8.78
CA THR A 345 9.68 -2.11 9.33
C THR A 345 9.68 -1.90 10.85
N GLU A 346 10.59 -2.54 11.57
CA GLU A 346 10.74 -2.36 13.02
C GLU A 346 11.16 -0.93 13.37
N SER A 347 12.18 -0.39 12.70
CA SER A 347 12.64 0.99 12.90
C SER A 347 11.54 2.02 12.62
N ASP A 348 10.78 1.83 11.53
CA ASP A 348 9.69 2.73 11.15
C ASP A 348 8.51 2.64 12.12
N LYS A 349 8.23 1.45 12.66
CA LYS A 349 7.25 1.23 13.72
C LYS A 349 7.63 1.98 14.99
N ASP A 350 8.88 1.86 15.43
CA ASP A 350 9.37 2.52 16.66
C ASP A 350 9.31 4.04 16.52
N SER A 351 9.67 4.57 15.34
CA SER A 351 9.55 6.00 15.04
C SER A 351 8.09 6.47 15.12
N LEU A 352 7.15 5.71 14.53
CA LEU A 352 5.73 6.07 14.60
C LEU A 352 5.19 6.02 16.04
N ILE A 353 5.59 5.01 16.82
CA ILE A 353 5.22 4.92 18.24
C ILE A 353 5.71 6.16 19.01
N PHE A 354 6.95 6.57 18.77
CA PHE A 354 7.51 7.78 19.39
C PHE A 354 6.69 9.03 19.01
N GLU A 355 6.34 9.21 17.74
CA GLU A 355 5.52 10.34 17.25
C GLU A 355 4.10 10.33 17.86
N ILE A 356 3.51 9.15 18.02
CA ILE A 356 2.20 8.99 18.66
C ILE A 356 2.25 9.36 20.15
N LEU A 357 3.30 8.99 20.85
CA LEU A 357 3.40 9.18 22.31
C LEU A 357 3.82 10.60 22.70
N ASN A 358 4.55 11.29 21.88
CA ASN A 358 4.98 12.68 22.09
C ASN A 358 4.12 13.67 21.33
#